data_4ed88435ef58729d1a1ec99908c5cbce
#
_entry.id   4ed88435ef58729d1a1ec99908c5cbce
#
_cell.length_a   1.000
_cell.length_b   1.000
_cell.length_c   1.000
_cell.angle_alpha   90.00
_cell.angle_beta   90.00
_cell.angle_gamma   90.00
#
_symmetry.space_group_name_H-M   'P 1'
#
loop_
_entity.id
_entity.type
_entity.pdbx_description
1 polymer ?
#
loop_
_entity_poly.entity_id
_entity_poly.type
_entity_poly.pdbx_seq_one_letter_code
_entity_poly.pdbx_strand_id
1 'polypeptide(L)'
;MQKPKKDKVSYLCTECGDSFAKWYGQCPSCKAWNSLSENRFVEGPAGASAGPAEGAKLITSTVTAEPLVKTGLKQFDQILGGGVMAGAVILIGGEPGIGKSTLLLEVLRHAPGVYVTGEESLAQVHARAARLGLKENLDIVQGNSLAQIFDYVHAKKAKLVLIDSIQTTYTDQRTGFAGSPAQIREVTQRIVEFAKSNQVAFLIAGHITKDGQIAGPKLLEHAVDTVIYFEQNPTSRYRFLRAVKNRFGATGDVAIFEMTATGFREIENADSLLPVQEIGGIGSCLFPQLEGTRVMPLEIQVLVTPTGFANGRRIGENIELSRIHLIAAILE
;
A
#
# COMPACT_ATOMS: atom_id res chain seq x y z
N MET A 1 -5.80 10.27 52.34
CA MET A 1 -5.40 8.95 51.86
C MET A 1 -6.13 8.65 50.56
N GLN A 2 -5.45 8.83 49.43
CA GLN A 2 -6.01 8.50 48.09
C GLN A 2 -5.86 6.99 47.90
N LYS A 3 -6.97 6.32 47.52
CA LYS A 3 -6.97 4.91 47.16
C LYS A 3 -6.13 4.70 45.89
N PRO A 4 -5.28 3.64 45.81
CA PRO A 4 -4.53 3.35 44.61
C PRO A 4 -5.49 3.05 43.44
N LYS A 5 -5.28 3.72 42.33
CA LYS A 5 -6.00 3.43 41.06
C LYS A 5 -5.67 2.02 40.62
N LYS A 6 -6.70 1.22 40.34
CA LYS A 6 -6.55 -0.13 39.80
C LYS A 6 -6.02 -0.05 38.38
N ASP A 7 -4.87 -0.64 38.14
CA ASP A 7 -4.32 -0.86 36.79
C ASP A 7 -5.35 -1.66 35.97
N LYS A 8 -5.78 -1.11 34.84
CA LYS A 8 -6.60 -1.84 33.87
C LYS A 8 -5.70 -2.73 33.06
N VAL A 9 -5.79 -4.02 33.28
CA VAL A 9 -5.11 -5.04 32.47
C VAL A 9 -5.96 -5.34 31.24
N SER A 10 -5.39 -5.30 30.05
CA SER A 10 -5.99 -5.83 28.82
C SER A 10 -5.05 -6.83 28.17
N TYR A 11 -5.60 -7.71 27.36
CA TYR A 11 -4.87 -8.75 26.65
C TYR A 11 -4.89 -8.44 25.17
N LEU A 12 -3.70 -8.27 24.58
CA LEU A 12 -3.52 -7.94 23.18
C LEU A 12 -3.12 -9.19 22.40
N CYS A 13 -3.79 -9.46 21.28
CA CYS A 13 -3.38 -10.52 20.37
C CYS A 13 -2.14 -10.10 19.59
N THR A 14 -1.09 -10.92 19.63
CA THR A 14 0.17 -10.68 18.90
C THR A 14 0.03 -10.86 17.41
N GLU A 15 -0.98 -11.63 16.96
CA GLU A 15 -1.20 -11.94 15.57
C GLU A 15 -2.09 -10.90 14.86
N CYS A 16 -3.23 -10.52 15.44
CA CYS A 16 -4.16 -9.61 14.80
C CYS A 16 -4.22 -8.21 15.43
N GLY A 17 -3.59 -8.02 16.61
CA GLY A 17 -3.57 -6.73 17.30
C GLY A 17 -4.86 -6.37 18.03
N ASP A 18 -5.88 -7.23 18.08
CA ASP A 18 -7.10 -6.98 18.83
C ASP A 18 -6.88 -7.09 20.33
N SER A 19 -7.57 -6.24 21.10
CA SER A 19 -7.46 -6.17 22.55
C SER A 19 -8.72 -6.66 23.25
N PHE A 20 -8.53 -7.43 24.32
CA PHE A 20 -9.61 -8.05 25.08
C PHE A 20 -9.46 -7.74 26.57
N ALA A 21 -10.57 -7.60 27.28
CA ALA A 21 -10.58 -7.37 28.73
C ALA A 21 -10.20 -8.61 29.54
N LYS A 22 -10.17 -9.78 28.90
CA LYS A 22 -9.85 -11.08 29.54
C LYS A 22 -8.89 -11.86 28.64
N TRP A 23 -8.09 -12.71 29.26
CA TRP A 23 -7.27 -13.66 28.53
C TRP A 23 -8.11 -14.81 27.96
N TYR A 24 -7.84 -15.17 26.71
CA TYR A 24 -8.44 -16.32 26.02
C TYR A 24 -7.32 -17.19 25.49
N GLY A 25 -7.45 -18.50 25.59
CA GLY A 25 -6.47 -19.45 25.00
C GLY A 25 -6.43 -19.39 23.49
N GLN A 26 -7.53 -18.97 22.85
CA GLN A 26 -7.65 -18.72 21.43
C GLN A 26 -8.18 -17.31 21.20
N CYS A 27 -7.56 -16.55 20.31
CA CYS A 27 -8.02 -15.21 19.98
C CYS A 27 -9.44 -15.24 19.37
N PRO A 28 -10.42 -14.51 19.92
CA PRO A 28 -11.78 -14.49 19.38
C PRO A 28 -11.85 -13.96 17.94
N SER A 29 -10.95 -13.05 17.57
CA SER A 29 -10.95 -12.42 16.23
C SER A 29 -10.25 -13.26 15.17
N CYS A 30 -8.97 -13.59 15.35
CA CYS A 30 -8.17 -14.29 14.32
C CYS A 30 -8.04 -15.80 14.54
N LYS A 31 -8.60 -16.34 15.64
CA LYS A 31 -8.56 -17.77 16.01
C LYS A 31 -7.15 -18.34 16.29
N ALA A 32 -6.12 -17.51 16.37
CA ALA A 32 -4.78 -17.95 16.74
C ALA A 32 -4.72 -18.41 18.20
N TRP A 33 -4.05 -19.52 18.45
CA TRP A 33 -3.88 -20.08 19.80
C TRP A 33 -2.69 -19.43 20.52
N ASN A 34 -2.83 -19.22 21.84
CA ASN A 34 -1.79 -18.68 22.72
C ASN A 34 -1.17 -17.35 22.23
N SER A 35 -1.95 -16.55 21.49
CA SER A 35 -1.51 -15.29 20.90
C SER A 35 -1.84 -14.06 21.74
N LEU A 36 -2.44 -14.22 22.91
CA LEU A 36 -2.80 -13.10 23.78
C LEU A 36 -1.71 -12.84 24.83
N SER A 37 -1.14 -11.65 24.80
CA SER A 37 -0.18 -11.14 25.79
C SER A 37 -0.82 -10.09 26.69
N GLU A 38 -0.45 -10.12 27.98
CA GLU A 38 -0.90 -9.14 28.96
C GLU A 38 -0.31 -7.77 28.63
N ASN A 39 -1.18 -6.76 28.50
CA ASN A 39 -0.78 -5.38 28.28
C ASN A 39 -1.31 -4.52 29.43
N ARG A 40 -0.41 -3.95 30.22
CA ARG A 40 -0.76 -3.03 31.32
C ARG A 40 -0.78 -1.61 30.77
N PHE A 41 -1.96 -1.05 30.66
CA PHE A 41 -2.07 0.38 30.37
C PHE A 41 -1.71 1.17 31.62
N VAL A 42 -0.60 1.85 31.59
CA VAL A 42 -0.42 3.04 32.41
C VAL A 42 -1.27 4.12 31.72
N GLU A 43 -2.37 4.54 32.33
CA GLU A 43 -3.05 5.74 31.87
C GLU A 43 -2.01 6.85 31.89
N GLY A 44 -1.56 7.27 30.71
CA GLY A 44 -0.85 8.52 30.55
C GLY A 44 -1.70 9.65 31.14
N PRO A 45 -1.13 10.78 31.53
CA PRO A 45 -1.87 11.86 32.12
C PRO A 45 -3.06 12.19 31.24
N ALA A 46 -4.27 11.91 31.72
CA ALA A 46 -5.49 12.40 31.13
C ALA A 46 -5.43 13.91 31.16
N GLY A 47 -5.24 14.53 30.03
CA GLY A 47 -5.29 15.97 29.99
C GLY A 47 -4.28 16.65 29.08
N ALA A 48 -4.13 16.22 27.84
CA ALA A 48 -4.12 17.25 26.81
C ALA A 48 -5.61 17.58 26.58
N SER A 49 -6.10 18.63 27.25
CA SER A 49 -7.38 19.22 26.85
C SER A 49 -7.23 19.56 25.38
N ALA A 50 -7.89 18.80 24.52
CA ALA A 50 -8.16 19.26 23.17
C ALA A 50 -8.78 20.67 23.36
N GLY A 51 -8.11 21.69 22.85
CA GLY A 51 -8.70 23.01 22.77
C GLY A 51 -10.07 22.91 22.11
N PRO A 52 -10.97 23.89 22.31
CA PRO A 52 -12.29 23.84 21.71
C PRO A 52 -12.12 23.49 20.22
N ALA A 53 -12.87 22.47 19.76
CA ALA A 53 -12.86 22.08 18.37
C ALA A 53 -13.13 23.34 17.53
N GLU A 54 -12.20 23.75 16.71
CA GLU A 54 -12.42 24.85 15.77
C GLU A 54 -13.57 24.43 14.85
N GLY A 55 -14.73 25.05 15.04
CA GLY A 55 -15.88 24.83 14.20
C GLY A 55 -15.55 25.32 12.80
N ALA A 56 -15.36 24.40 11.85
CA ALA A 56 -15.26 24.76 10.46
C ALA A 56 -16.61 25.34 10.00
N LYS A 57 -16.64 26.61 9.58
CA LYS A 57 -17.77 27.14 8.85
C LYS A 57 -17.89 26.39 7.53
N LEU A 58 -19.12 25.98 7.18
CA LEU A 58 -19.40 25.38 5.88
C LEU A 58 -18.84 26.29 4.79
N ILE A 59 -17.96 25.76 3.96
CA ILE A 59 -17.19 26.55 3.00
C ILE A 59 -18.11 26.88 1.83
N THR A 60 -18.60 28.12 1.80
CA THR A 60 -19.17 28.74 0.60
C THR A 60 -18.16 29.62 -0.14
N SER A 61 -16.93 29.70 0.37
CA SER A 61 -15.84 30.43 -0.27
C SER A 61 -14.81 29.47 -0.84
N THR A 62 -14.28 29.77 -2.00
CA THR A 62 -13.17 29.11 -2.67
C THR A 62 -12.01 28.88 -1.70
N VAL A 63 -11.98 27.69 -1.08
CA VAL A 63 -10.73 27.20 -0.50
C VAL A 63 -9.84 26.98 -1.71
N THR A 64 -8.80 27.76 -1.83
CA THR A 64 -7.70 27.46 -2.75
C THR A 64 -7.15 26.14 -2.31
N ALA A 65 -7.49 25.08 -3.05
CA ALA A 65 -6.93 23.74 -2.81
C ALA A 65 -5.42 23.89 -2.83
N GLU A 66 -4.73 23.42 -1.78
CA GLU A 66 -3.27 23.40 -1.80
C GLU A 66 -2.81 22.63 -3.04
N PRO A 67 -1.75 23.11 -3.73
CA PRO A 67 -1.30 22.46 -4.95
C PRO A 67 -0.87 21.03 -4.64
N LEU A 68 -1.38 20.08 -5.42
CA LEU A 68 -0.97 18.68 -5.34
C LEU A 68 0.50 18.54 -5.74
N VAL A 69 1.26 17.78 -4.97
CA VAL A 69 2.64 17.43 -5.33
C VAL A 69 2.59 16.41 -6.47
N LYS A 70 3.14 16.77 -7.63
CA LYS A 70 3.22 15.87 -8.77
C LYS A 70 4.38 14.90 -8.60
N THR A 71 4.10 13.62 -8.78
CA THR A 71 5.11 12.56 -8.68
C THR A 71 5.98 12.45 -9.95
N GLY A 72 5.56 13.11 -11.04
CA GLY A 72 6.21 13.01 -12.34
C GLY A 72 5.83 11.76 -13.14
N LEU A 73 5.07 10.86 -12.53
CA LEU A 73 4.49 9.67 -13.16
C LEU A 73 3.01 9.94 -13.39
N LYS A 74 2.63 10.20 -14.64
CA LYS A 74 1.28 10.68 -15.00
C LYS A 74 0.16 9.74 -14.54
N GLN A 75 0.34 8.43 -14.80
CA GLN A 75 -0.65 7.44 -14.42
C GLN A 75 -0.71 7.24 -12.89
N PHE A 76 0.44 7.36 -12.22
CA PHE A 76 0.48 7.30 -10.76
C PHE A 76 -0.22 8.53 -10.17
N ASP A 77 0.03 9.73 -10.69
CA ASP A 77 -0.72 10.94 -10.31
C ASP A 77 -2.22 10.76 -10.53
N GLN A 78 -2.62 10.14 -11.66
CA GLN A 78 -4.03 9.92 -11.98
C GLN A 78 -4.72 9.03 -10.94
N ILE A 79 -4.14 7.89 -10.57
CA ILE A 79 -4.71 7.00 -9.56
C ILE A 79 -4.71 7.61 -8.14
N LEU A 80 -3.88 8.65 -7.91
CA LEU A 80 -3.87 9.44 -6.69
C LEU A 80 -4.92 10.58 -6.66
N GLY A 81 -5.67 10.76 -7.75
CA GLY A 81 -6.63 11.86 -7.88
C GLY A 81 -6.01 13.16 -8.39
N GLY A 82 -4.88 13.05 -9.08
CA GLY A 82 -4.18 14.16 -9.71
C GLY A 82 -2.82 14.49 -9.08
N GLY A 83 -2.40 13.76 -8.06
CA GLY A 83 -1.12 13.94 -7.36
C GLY A 83 -1.25 13.73 -5.87
N VAL A 84 -0.17 13.94 -5.13
CA VAL A 84 -0.11 13.74 -3.68
C VAL A 84 -0.62 14.97 -2.96
N MET A 85 -1.68 14.81 -2.16
CA MET A 85 -2.25 15.88 -1.34
C MET A 85 -1.40 16.14 -0.09
N ALA A 86 -1.26 17.40 0.32
CA ALA A 86 -0.60 17.76 1.57
C ALA A 86 -1.29 17.07 2.76
N GLY A 87 -0.50 16.52 3.69
CA GLY A 87 -1.02 15.79 4.84
C GLY A 87 -1.62 14.40 4.53
N ALA A 88 -1.57 13.93 3.28
CA ALA A 88 -2.03 12.59 2.90
C ALA A 88 -1.05 11.50 3.32
N VAL A 89 -1.58 10.34 3.70
CA VAL A 89 -0.80 9.12 3.95
C VAL A 89 -1.21 8.05 2.96
N ILE A 90 -0.27 7.63 2.11
CA ILE A 90 -0.44 6.68 1.03
C ILE A 90 0.37 5.42 1.35
N LEU A 91 -0.30 4.29 1.40
CA LEU A 91 0.32 2.98 1.62
C LEU A 91 0.45 2.25 0.29
N ILE A 92 1.67 1.82 -0.04
CA ILE A 92 1.99 1.05 -1.24
C ILE A 92 2.34 -0.38 -0.81
N GLY A 93 1.36 -1.28 -0.96
CA GLY A 93 1.51 -2.69 -0.66
C GLY A 93 1.99 -3.48 -1.87
N GLY A 94 2.85 -4.48 -1.66
CA GLY A 94 3.30 -5.35 -2.74
C GLY A 94 4.30 -6.40 -2.26
N GLU A 95 4.50 -7.46 -3.06
CA GLU A 95 5.47 -8.50 -2.75
C GLU A 95 6.90 -7.95 -2.64
N PRO A 96 7.79 -8.61 -1.87
CA PRO A 96 9.21 -8.28 -1.91
C PRO A 96 9.77 -8.36 -3.33
N GLY A 97 10.61 -7.38 -3.71
CA GLY A 97 11.23 -7.36 -5.04
C GLY A 97 10.36 -6.84 -6.19
N ILE A 98 9.09 -6.53 -5.98
CA ILE A 98 8.19 -6.06 -7.06
C ILE A 98 8.55 -4.69 -7.63
N GLY A 99 9.29 -3.86 -6.87
CA GLY A 99 9.74 -2.54 -7.30
C GLY A 99 9.28 -1.36 -6.45
N LYS A 100 8.74 -1.57 -5.23
CA LYS A 100 8.28 -0.49 -4.34
C LYS A 100 9.36 0.57 -4.10
N SER A 101 10.55 0.16 -3.70
CA SER A 101 11.70 1.06 -3.46
C SER A 101 12.09 1.84 -4.73
N THR A 102 11.98 1.19 -5.89
CA THR A 102 12.22 1.84 -7.19
C THR A 102 11.17 2.91 -7.46
N LEU A 103 9.89 2.61 -7.21
CA LEU A 103 8.80 3.58 -7.38
C LEU A 103 8.99 4.80 -6.47
N LEU A 104 9.32 4.58 -5.19
CA LEU A 104 9.58 5.68 -4.26
C LEU A 104 10.74 6.56 -4.72
N LEU A 105 11.83 5.98 -5.22
CA LEU A 105 12.95 6.75 -5.77
C LEU A 105 12.58 7.50 -7.06
N GLU A 106 11.74 6.90 -7.92
CA GLU A 106 11.23 7.60 -9.11
C GLU A 106 10.38 8.82 -8.75
N VAL A 107 9.53 8.71 -7.72
CA VAL A 107 8.79 9.86 -7.18
C VAL A 107 9.75 10.95 -6.72
N LEU A 108 10.83 10.59 -6.01
CA LEU A 108 11.83 11.54 -5.52
C LEU A 108 12.58 12.24 -6.65
N ARG A 109 12.65 11.67 -7.85
CA ARG A 109 13.21 12.29 -9.04
C ARG A 109 12.51 13.61 -9.41
N HIS A 110 11.21 13.67 -9.20
CA HIS A 110 10.36 14.74 -9.68
C HIS A 110 9.79 15.61 -8.54
N ALA A 111 9.68 15.03 -7.35
CA ALA A 111 9.12 15.68 -6.17
C ALA A 111 10.19 15.79 -5.07
N PRO A 112 10.54 17.00 -4.62
CA PRO A 112 11.48 17.18 -3.53
C PRO A 112 10.91 16.60 -2.23
N GLY A 113 11.67 15.69 -1.60
CA GLY A 113 11.24 14.98 -0.40
C GLY A 113 12.39 14.30 0.31
N VAL A 114 12.07 13.66 1.43
CA VAL A 114 13.00 12.86 2.24
C VAL A 114 12.71 11.38 2.03
N TYR A 115 13.72 10.63 1.62
CA TYR A 115 13.66 9.16 1.55
C TYR A 115 14.23 8.55 2.81
N VAL A 116 13.44 7.78 3.52
CA VAL A 116 13.84 7.08 4.73
C VAL A 116 14.00 5.60 4.41
N THR A 117 15.23 5.09 4.58
CA THR A 117 15.52 3.66 4.42
C THR A 117 15.75 3.00 5.77
N GLY A 118 15.01 1.93 6.02
CA GLY A 118 15.19 1.07 7.19
C GLY A 118 15.68 -0.33 6.83
N GLU A 119 15.60 -0.73 5.57
CA GLU A 119 15.99 -2.06 5.09
C GLU A 119 17.36 -2.06 4.43
N GLU A 120 17.67 -1.04 3.66
CA GLU A 120 18.88 -0.94 2.87
C GLU A 120 19.87 0.07 3.47
N SER A 121 21.15 -0.19 3.31
CA SER A 121 22.20 0.78 3.62
C SER A 121 22.17 1.97 2.65
N LEU A 122 22.69 3.11 3.07
CA LEU A 122 22.82 4.28 2.20
C LEU A 122 23.58 3.96 0.90
N ALA A 123 24.61 3.11 0.96
CA ALA A 123 25.37 2.71 -0.22
C ALA A 123 24.50 1.93 -1.22
N GLN A 124 23.63 1.05 -0.75
CA GLN A 124 22.72 0.29 -1.61
C GLN A 124 21.67 1.20 -2.25
N VAL A 125 21.08 2.13 -1.48
CA VAL A 125 20.12 3.11 -2.01
C VAL A 125 20.81 4.02 -3.02
N HIS A 126 22.02 4.50 -2.75
CA HIS A 126 22.79 5.32 -3.69
C HIS A 126 23.11 4.55 -4.99
N ALA A 127 23.53 3.29 -4.91
CA ALA A 127 23.78 2.47 -6.10
C ALA A 127 22.51 2.29 -6.95
N ARG A 128 21.35 2.10 -6.30
CA ARG A 128 20.05 2.04 -6.97
C ARG A 128 19.69 3.38 -7.61
N ALA A 129 19.81 4.48 -6.89
CA ALA A 129 19.56 5.83 -7.40
C ALA A 129 20.44 6.15 -8.62
N ALA A 130 21.72 5.81 -8.57
CA ALA A 130 22.65 5.98 -9.70
C ALA A 130 22.21 5.16 -10.93
N ARG A 131 21.78 3.90 -10.74
CA ARG A 131 21.26 3.06 -11.84
C ARG A 131 20.01 3.65 -12.47
N LEU A 132 19.16 4.28 -11.65
CA LEU A 132 17.97 4.98 -12.12
C LEU A 132 18.30 6.33 -12.77
N GLY A 133 19.57 6.77 -12.78
CA GLY A 133 19.96 8.07 -13.31
C GLY A 133 19.49 9.25 -12.47
N LEU A 134 19.25 9.04 -11.17
CA LEU A 134 18.93 10.11 -10.24
C LEU A 134 20.20 10.94 -10.00
N LYS A 135 20.05 12.27 -10.11
CA LYS A 135 21.15 13.20 -9.91
C LYS A 135 21.43 13.40 -8.43
N GLU A 136 22.59 13.98 -8.14
CA GLU A 136 23.02 14.36 -6.79
C GLU A 136 22.01 15.28 -6.09
N ASN A 137 22.02 15.27 -4.74
CA ASN A 137 21.13 16.02 -3.83
C ASN A 137 19.79 15.36 -3.47
N LEU A 138 19.77 14.04 -3.36
CA LEU A 138 18.66 13.35 -2.73
C LEU A 138 18.81 13.40 -1.21
N ASP A 139 17.78 13.86 -0.50
CA ASP A 139 17.72 13.75 0.97
C ASP A 139 17.36 12.30 1.36
N ILE A 140 18.38 11.50 1.62
CA ILE A 140 18.24 10.10 2.04
C ILE A 140 18.69 9.96 3.48
N VAL A 141 17.83 9.38 4.32
CA VAL A 141 18.08 9.13 5.74
C VAL A 141 18.03 7.63 6.01
N GLN A 142 19.08 7.12 6.64
CA GLN A 142 19.05 5.78 7.20
C GLN A 142 18.56 5.87 8.65
N GLY A 143 17.40 5.29 8.95
CA GLY A 143 16.85 5.32 10.29
C GLY A 143 15.55 4.58 10.41
N ASN A 144 15.30 4.04 11.60
CA ASN A 144 14.14 3.23 11.91
C ASN A 144 13.30 3.83 13.06
N SER A 145 13.84 4.78 13.81
CA SER A 145 13.11 5.46 14.89
C SER A 145 12.21 6.55 14.33
N LEU A 146 10.91 6.42 14.57
CA LEU A 146 9.91 7.38 14.09
C LEU A 146 10.14 8.79 14.66
N ALA A 147 10.61 8.90 15.90
CA ALA A 147 10.92 10.18 16.52
C ALA A 147 12.04 10.91 15.74
N GLN A 148 13.14 10.20 15.44
CA GLN A 148 14.25 10.76 14.66
C GLN A 148 13.83 11.15 13.23
N ILE A 149 12.95 10.35 12.61
CA ILE A 149 12.39 10.67 11.29
C ILE A 149 11.61 11.98 11.36
N PHE A 150 10.73 12.16 12.35
CA PHE A 150 9.95 13.37 12.50
C PHE A 150 10.81 14.60 12.77
N ASP A 151 11.82 14.49 13.64
CA ASP A 151 12.76 15.56 13.93
C ASP A 151 13.49 16.00 12.66
N TYR A 152 13.96 15.03 11.84
CA TYR A 152 14.62 15.32 10.59
C TYR A 152 13.70 16.01 9.58
N VAL A 153 12.49 15.48 9.41
CA VAL A 153 11.45 16.04 8.51
C VAL A 153 11.14 17.48 8.91
N HIS A 154 11.00 17.73 10.20
CA HIS A 154 10.75 19.07 10.72
C HIS A 154 11.92 20.04 10.48
N ALA A 155 13.15 19.61 10.74
CA ALA A 155 14.36 20.40 10.51
C ALA A 155 14.55 20.76 9.02
N LYS A 156 14.21 19.84 8.12
CA LYS A 156 14.28 20.03 6.67
C LYS A 156 13.08 20.77 6.09
N LYS A 157 12.01 20.95 6.87
CA LYS A 157 10.71 21.48 6.40
C LYS A 157 10.19 20.70 5.18
N ALA A 158 10.42 19.37 5.18
CA ALA A 158 10.03 18.53 4.08
C ALA A 158 8.51 18.48 3.95
N LYS A 159 8.01 18.47 2.72
CA LYS A 159 6.56 18.37 2.41
C LYS A 159 6.17 16.98 1.97
N LEU A 160 7.15 16.13 1.60
CA LEU A 160 6.98 14.77 1.16
C LEU A 160 8.01 13.87 1.85
N VAL A 161 7.55 12.74 2.40
CA VAL A 161 8.37 11.72 3.04
C VAL A 161 8.06 10.36 2.44
N LEU A 162 9.08 9.63 2.07
CA LEU A 162 8.99 8.30 1.49
C LEU A 162 9.64 7.31 2.46
N ILE A 163 8.87 6.36 2.99
CA ILE A 163 9.36 5.38 3.99
C ILE A 163 9.48 3.99 3.36
N ASP A 164 10.66 3.42 3.41
CA ASP A 164 10.99 2.08 2.91
C ASP A 164 11.70 1.25 4.01
N SER A 165 10.94 0.47 4.81
CA SER A 165 9.51 0.21 4.80
C SER A 165 8.87 0.43 6.17
N ILE A 166 7.53 0.32 6.25
CA ILE A 166 6.80 0.41 7.52
C ILE A 166 7.21 -0.70 8.50
N GLN A 167 7.63 -1.86 7.98
CA GLN A 167 7.99 -3.02 8.80
C GLN A 167 9.28 -2.80 9.60
N THR A 168 10.17 -1.94 9.14
CA THR A 168 11.43 -1.64 9.83
C THR A 168 11.31 -0.44 10.76
N THR A 169 10.27 0.37 10.59
CA THR A 169 10.06 1.56 11.41
C THR A 169 9.44 1.19 12.76
N TYR A 170 9.92 1.81 13.84
CA TYR A 170 9.42 1.60 15.20
C TYR A 170 9.23 2.89 15.97
N THR A 171 8.49 2.80 17.08
CA THR A 171 8.34 3.85 18.08
C THR A 171 8.65 3.33 19.47
N ASP A 172 9.38 4.11 20.26
CA ASP A 172 9.74 3.77 21.64
C ASP A 172 8.54 3.84 22.60
N GLN A 173 7.45 4.45 22.18
CA GLN A 173 6.24 4.60 23.01
C GLN A 173 5.41 3.31 23.07
N ARG A 174 5.77 2.29 22.29
CA ARG A 174 5.15 0.97 22.32
C ARG A 174 6.21 -0.11 22.45
N THR A 175 6.04 -0.99 23.41
CA THR A 175 6.87 -2.18 23.53
C THR A 175 6.59 -3.16 22.39
N GLY A 176 7.62 -3.79 21.86
CA GLY A 176 7.53 -4.78 20.78
C GLY A 176 8.62 -4.58 19.73
N PHE A 177 8.89 -5.62 18.97
CA PHE A 177 9.87 -5.57 17.89
C PHE A 177 9.30 -4.79 16.69
N ALA A 178 10.17 -4.08 15.95
CA ALA A 178 9.84 -3.49 14.66
C ALA A 178 9.20 -4.57 13.76
N GLY A 179 8.19 -4.18 12.98
CA GLY A 179 7.45 -5.12 12.12
C GLY A 179 6.37 -5.95 12.83
N SER A 180 6.28 -5.92 14.16
CA SER A 180 5.13 -6.55 14.83
C SER A 180 3.84 -5.78 14.53
N PRO A 181 2.67 -6.45 14.47
CA PRO A 181 1.39 -5.80 14.16
C PRO A 181 1.07 -4.63 15.08
N ALA A 182 1.44 -4.73 16.36
CA ALA A 182 1.24 -3.66 17.33
C ALA A 182 2.11 -2.43 17.04
N GLN A 183 3.38 -2.63 16.69
CA GLN A 183 4.30 -1.55 16.31
C GLN A 183 3.86 -0.91 14.99
N ILE A 184 3.56 -1.70 13.97
CA ILE A 184 3.11 -1.20 12.67
C ILE A 184 1.86 -0.32 12.84
N ARG A 185 0.88 -0.76 13.64
CA ARG A 185 -0.33 0.01 13.93
C ARG A 185 -0.01 1.35 14.60
N GLU A 186 0.80 1.34 15.66
CA GLU A 186 1.17 2.54 16.41
C GLU A 186 1.94 3.53 15.53
N VAL A 187 2.94 3.02 14.80
CA VAL A 187 3.74 3.82 13.85
C VAL A 187 2.85 4.47 12.80
N THR A 188 1.93 3.71 12.20
CA THR A 188 1.01 4.24 11.18
C THR A 188 0.10 5.32 11.75
N GLN A 189 -0.46 5.11 12.94
CA GLN A 189 -1.32 6.10 13.58
C GLN A 189 -0.57 7.41 13.83
N ARG A 190 0.67 7.35 14.32
CA ARG A 190 1.52 8.52 14.55
C ARG A 190 1.91 9.24 13.27
N ILE A 191 2.19 8.48 12.21
CA ILE A 191 2.45 9.07 10.89
C ILE A 191 1.22 9.84 10.42
N VAL A 192 0.02 9.28 10.57
CA VAL A 192 -1.24 9.95 10.17
C VAL A 192 -1.48 11.22 10.98
N GLU A 193 -1.25 11.19 12.28
CA GLU A 193 -1.37 12.36 13.16
C GLU A 193 -0.36 13.46 12.78
N PHE A 194 0.91 13.08 12.59
CA PHE A 194 1.97 14.00 12.17
C PHE A 194 1.70 14.59 10.78
N ALA A 195 1.32 13.77 9.82
CA ALA A 195 1.01 14.17 8.46
C ALA A 195 -0.05 15.28 8.43
N LYS A 196 -1.15 15.06 9.13
CA LYS A 196 -2.28 16.01 9.17
C LYS A 196 -1.94 17.29 9.92
N SER A 197 -1.24 17.18 11.05
CA SER A 197 -0.87 18.33 11.87
C SER A 197 0.18 19.25 11.22
N ASN A 198 1.08 18.67 10.40
CA ASN A 198 2.19 19.38 9.78
C ASN A 198 2.03 19.60 8.26
N GLN A 199 0.91 19.12 7.68
CA GLN A 199 0.67 19.18 6.23
C GLN A 199 1.83 18.55 5.43
N VAL A 200 2.34 17.40 5.91
CA VAL A 200 3.40 16.62 5.28
C VAL A 200 2.79 15.35 4.69
N ALA A 201 3.03 15.10 3.43
CA ALA A 201 2.57 13.88 2.78
C ALA A 201 3.53 12.71 3.03
N PHE A 202 3.00 11.51 3.20
CA PHE A 202 3.78 10.29 3.38
C PHE A 202 3.41 9.24 2.31
N LEU A 203 4.42 8.72 1.64
CA LEU A 203 4.34 7.50 0.82
C LEU A 203 5.08 6.39 1.56
N ILE A 204 4.37 5.33 1.91
CA ILE A 204 4.87 4.27 2.79
C ILE A 204 4.87 2.95 2.03
N ALA A 205 6.04 2.34 1.84
CA ALA A 205 6.14 0.97 1.34
C ALA A 205 5.78 -0.03 2.43
N GLY A 206 4.99 -1.04 2.07
CA GLY A 206 4.64 -2.16 2.93
C GLY A 206 4.70 -3.49 2.18
N HIS A 207 5.10 -4.56 2.88
CA HIS A 207 5.04 -5.91 2.32
C HIS A 207 3.66 -6.50 2.49
N ILE A 208 3.19 -7.22 1.48
CA ILE A 208 1.99 -8.06 1.56
C ILE A 208 2.38 -9.51 1.86
N THR A 209 1.52 -10.23 2.56
CA THR A 209 1.64 -11.67 2.76
C THR A 209 1.32 -12.42 1.48
N LYS A 210 1.63 -13.75 1.43
CA LYS A 210 1.29 -14.63 0.29
C LYS A 210 -0.21 -14.67 -0.01
N ASP A 211 -1.05 -14.35 0.97
CA ASP A 211 -2.51 -14.27 0.80
C ASP A 211 -2.98 -12.92 0.22
N GLY A 212 -2.06 -12.10 -0.31
CA GLY A 212 -2.36 -10.80 -0.90
C GLY A 212 -2.75 -9.72 0.12
N GLN A 213 -2.50 -9.94 1.41
CA GLN A 213 -2.78 -8.97 2.47
C GLN A 213 -1.48 -8.28 2.91
N ILE A 214 -1.56 -7.00 3.27
CA ILE A 214 -0.41 -6.31 3.86
C ILE A 214 -0.05 -7.04 5.16
N ALA A 215 1.24 -7.35 5.32
CA ALA A 215 1.77 -7.96 6.54
C ALA A 215 1.54 -6.99 7.71
N GLY A 216 0.48 -7.25 8.44
CA GLY A 216 -0.09 -6.39 9.46
C GLY A 216 -1.61 -6.36 9.31
N PRO A 217 -2.35 -5.96 10.35
CA PRO A 217 -3.80 -6.03 10.33
C PRO A 217 -4.38 -5.17 9.20
N LYS A 218 -5.45 -5.62 8.56
CA LYS A 218 -6.32 -4.83 7.65
C LYS A 218 -6.66 -3.43 8.18
N LEU A 219 -6.40 -3.25 9.48
CA LEU A 219 -6.52 -1.98 10.18
C LEU A 219 -5.66 -0.86 9.58
N LEU A 220 -4.50 -1.18 8.97
CA LEU A 220 -3.65 -0.18 8.31
C LEU A 220 -4.36 0.43 7.10
N GLU A 221 -5.06 -0.40 6.34
CA GLU A 221 -5.83 0.06 5.18
C GLU A 221 -6.91 1.08 5.59
N HIS A 222 -7.49 0.91 6.79
CA HIS A 222 -8.49 1.85 7.29
C HIS A 222 -7.87 3.13 7.87
N ALA A 223 -6.66 3.07 8.38
CA ALA A 223 -5.99 4.21 9.02
C ALA A 223 -5.46 5.24 8.01
N VAL A 224 -4.97 4.80 6.85
CA VAL A 224 -4.40 5.67 5.82
C VAL A 224 -5.45 6.21 4.85
N ASP A 225 -5.10 7.25 4.09
CA ASP A 225 -6.02 7.90 3.17
C ASP A 225 -6.14 7.18 1.82
N THR A 226 -5.03 6.64 1.32
CA THR A 226 -4.96 5.91 0.06
C THR A 226 -4.18 4.60 0.24
N VAL A 227 -4.67 3.52 -0.37
CA VAL A 227 -4.00 2.22 -0.43
C VAL A 227 -3.86 1.79 -1.87
N ILE A 228 -2.63 1.53 -2.27
CA ILE A 228 -2.27 1.08 -3.61
C ILE A 228 -1.62 -0.29 -3.49
N TYR A 229 -2.13 -1.26 -4.24
CA TYR A 229 -1.47 -2.54 -4.43
C TYR A 229 -0.60 -2.52 -5.67
N PHE A 230 0.62 -2.98 -5.48
CA PHE A 230 1.58 -3.20 -6.54
C PHE A 230 1.56 -4.68 -6.89
N GLU A 231 1.07 -5.00 -8.08
CA GLU A 231 0.79 -6.35 -8.55
C GLU A 231 1.66 -6.68 -9.77
N GLN A 232 1.97 -7.95 -9.96
CA GLN A 232 2.64 -8.45 -11.16
C GLN A 232 2.09 -9.82 -11.55
N ASN A 233 2.08 -10.09 -12.83
CA ASN A 233 2.04 -11.48 -13.31
C ASN A 233 3.50 -11.99 -13.35
N PRO A 234 3.84 -13.14 -12.74
CA PRO A 234 5.21 -13.67 -12.70
C PRO A 234 5.88 -13.83 -14.07
N THR A 235 5.10 -14.05 -15.11
CA THR A 235 5.58 -14.21 -16.50
C THR A 235 5.67 -12.90 -17.26
N SER A 236 5.23 -11.77 -16.68
CA SER A 236 5.14 -10.49 -17.35
C SER A 236 6.18 -9.48 -16.82
N ARG A 237 6.73 -8.69 -17.74
CA ARG A 237 7.57 -7.52 -17.40
C ARG A 237 6.77 -6.33 -16.90
N TYR A 238 5.44 -6.40 -17.03
CA TYR A 238 4.55 -5.32 -16.62
C TYR A 238 4.24 -5.38 -15.13
N ARG A 239 3.97 -4.21 -14.59
CA ARG A 239 3.59 -3.99 -13.20
C ARG A 239 2.31 -3.16 -13.18
N PHE A 240 1.40 -3.52 -12.30
CA PHE A 240 0.11 -2.85 -12.14
C PHE A 240 0.03 -2.22 -10.76
N LEU A 241 -0.30 -0.94 -10.71
CA LEU A 241 -0.61 -0.26 -9.47
C LEU A 241 -2.11 -0.01 -9.43
N ARG A 242 -2.78 -0.65 -8.49
CA ARG A 242 -4.24 -0.57 -8.31
C ARG A 242 -4.59 0.19 -7.05
N ALA A 243 -5.37 1.26 -7.18
CA ALA A 243 -5.93 1.96 -6.03
C ALA A 243 -7.13 1.20 -5.47
N VAL A 244 -6.97 0.51 -4.34
CA VAL A 244 -8.06 -0.23 -3.66
C VAL A 244 -8.81 0.64 -2.67
N LYS A 245 -8.18 1.70 -2.20
CA LYS A 245 -8.78 2.74 -1.38
C LYS A 245 -8.20 4.09 -1.79
N ASN A 246 -9.06 5.07 -2.00
CA ASN A 246 -8.62 6.44 -2.27
C ASN A 246 -9.67 7.42 -1.75
N ARG A 247 -9.29 8.30 -0.82
CA ARG A 247 -10.17 9.36 -0.29
C ARG A 247 -10.18 10.61 -1.18
N PHE A 248 -9.25 10.70 -2.12
CA PHE A 248 -9.02 11.90 -2.95
C PHE A 248 -9.36 11.68 -4.42
N GLY A 249 -9.76 10.47 -4.80
CA GLY A 249 -10.06 10.12 -6.18
C GLY A 249 -10.85 8.81 -6.31
N ALA A 250 -10.99 8.34 -7.54
CA ALA A 250 -11.65 7.08 -7.84
C ALA A 250 -10.88 5.88 -7.27
N THR A 251 -11.61 4.83 -6.96
CA THR A 251 -11.04 3.51 -6.63
C THR A 251 -11.16 2.58 -7.82
N GLY A 252 -10.25 1.60 -7.92
CA GLY A 252 -10.25 0.62 -9.02
C GLY A 252 -9.46 1.04 -10.25
N ASP A 253 -9.03 2.30 -10.34
CA ASP A 253 -8.13 2.74 -11.41
C ASP A 253 -6.78 2.04 -11.31
N VAL A 254 -6.20 1.74 -12.48
CA VAL A 254 -4.95 0.99 -12.62
C VAL A 254 -3.95 1.80 -13.43
N ALA A 255 -2.74 1.97 -12.87
CA ALA A 255 -1.59 2.46 -13.59
C ALA A 255 -0.71 1.28 -14.01
N ILE A 256 -0.18 1.33 -15.24
CA ILE A 256 0.57 0.24 -15.84
C ILE A 256 1.99 0.70 -16.14
N PHE A 257 2.94 -0.06 -15.64
CA PHE A 257 4.37 0.21 -15.80
C PHE A 257 5.09 -0.99 -16.38
N GLU A 258 6.09 -0.73 -17.18
CA GLU A 258 7.10 -1.71 -17.55
C GLU A 258 8.35 -1.49 -16.71
N MET A 259 8.86 -2.54 -16.09
CA MET A 259 10.14 -2.49 -15.40
C MET A 259 11.27 -2.58 -16.42
N THR A 260 12.12 -1.56 -16.46
CA THR A 260 13.30 -1.49 -17.32
C THR A 260 14.59 -1.48 -16.50
N ALA A 261 15.74 -1.59 -17.14
CA ALA A 261 17.03 -1.49 -16.46
C ALA A 261 17.25 -0.13 -15.78
N THR A 262 16.62 0.93 -16.29
CA THR A 262 16.77 2.32 -15.84
C THR A 262 15.58 2.84 -15.04
N GLY A 263 14.64 1.97 -14.63
CA GLY A 263 13.47 2.34 -13.84
C GLY A 263 12.14 1.97 -14.49
N PHE A 264 11.10 2.68 -14.11
CA PHE A 264 9.76 2.46 -14.64
C PHE A 264 9.49 3.26 -15.91
N ARG A 265 8.86 2.62 -16.88
CA ARG A 265 8.27 3.26 -18.04
C ARG A 265 6.75 3.11 -17.97
N GLU A 266 6.02 4.21 -18.03
CA GLU A 266 4.56 4.18 -18.09
C GLU A 266 4.06 3.63 -19.42
N ILE A 267 3.04 2.78 -19.38
CA ILE A 267 2.36 2.23 -20.55
C ILE A 267 1.05 2.99 -20.73
N GLU A 268 1.07 4.00 -21.60
CA GLU A 268 -0.09 4.86 -21.83
C GLU A 268 -1.20 4.12 -22.58
N ASN A 269 -0.83 3.30 -23.58
CA ASN A 269 -1.77 2.52 -24.37
C ASN A 269 -1.79 1.06 -23.94
N ALA A 270 -2.95 0.59 -23.46
CA ALA A 270 -3.14 -0.79 -23.04
C ALA A 270 -3.04 -1.79 -24.21
N ASP A 271 -3.24 -1.37 -25.45
CA ASP A 271 -3.09 -2.23 -26.63
C ASP A 271 -1.66 -2.78 -26.76
N SER A 272 -0.65 -2.03 -26.25
CA SER A 272 0.74 -2.49 -26.23
C SER A 272 1.02 -3.67 -25.29
N LEU A 273 0.05 -4.04 -24.46
CA LEU A 273 0.13 -5.22 -23.59
C LEU A 273 -0.14 -6.53 -24.34
N LEU A 274 -0.80 -6.42 -25.50
CA LEU A 274 -1.11 -7.58 -26.33
C LEU A 274 0.12 -7.99 -27.16
N PRO A 275 0.37 -9.29 -27.32
CA PRO A 275 1.38 -9.77 -28.26
C PRO A 275 0.97 -9.37 -29.70
N VAL A 276 1.85 -8.67 -30.40
CA VAL A 276 1.56 -8.06 -31.71
C VAL A 276 1.29 -9.10 -32.83
N GLN A 277 1.60 -10.38 -32.61
CA GLN A 277 1.72 -11.34 -33.72
C GLN A 277 0.57 -12.33 -33.90
N GLU A 278 -0.40 -12.46 -33.00
CA GLU A 278 -1.41 -13.53 -33.09
C GLU A 278 -2.83 -13.15 -32.61
N ILE A 279 -3.22 -11.89 -32.76
CA ILE A 279 -4.59 -11.51 -32.39
C ILE A 279 -5.57 -12.05 -33.43
N GLY A 280 -6.46 -12.96 -33.03
CA GLY A 280 -7.55 -13.47 -33.84
C GLY A 280 -7.28 -14.80 -34.52
N GLY A 281 -6.37 -15.62 -33.97
CA GLY A 281 -6.22 -17.02 -34.34
C GLY A 281 -7.47 -17.87 -34.02
N ILE A 282 -7.59 -19.04 -34.63
CA ILE A 282 -8.65 -20.01 -34.29
C ILE A 282 -8.56 -20.35 -32.79
N GLY A 283 -9.66 -20.17 -32.06
CA GLY A 283 -9.73 -20.41 -30.62
C GLY A 283 -9.26 -19.23 -29.77
N SER A 284 -9.05 -18.05 -30.32
CA SER A 284 -8.70 -16.82 -29.60
C SER A 284 -9.74 -15.73 -29.84
N CYS A 285 -10.04 -14.97 -28.80
CA CYS A 285 -10.95 -13.82 -28.87
C CYS A 285 -10.44 -12.69 -27.96
N LEU A 286 -10.45 -11.46 -28.47
CA LEU A 286 -10.20 -10.28 -27.67
C LEU A 286 -11.48 -9.82 -26.99
N PHE A 287 -11.37 -9.59 -25.68
CA PHE A 287 -12.44 -9.07 -24.85
C PHE A 287 -11.99 -7.76 -24.17
N PRO A 288 -12.74 -6.65 -24.32
CA PRO A 288 -12.46 -5.41 -23.64
C PRO A 288 -12.98 -5.51 -22.19
N GLN A 289 -12.08 -5.63 -21.25
CA GLN A 289 -12.40 -5.63 -19.81
C GLN A 289 -12.25 -4.22 -19.25
N LEU A 290 -13.25 -3.74 -18.52
CA LEU A 290 -13.18 -2.47 -17.82
C LEU A 290 -12.49 -2.65 -16.45
N GLU A 291 -11.38 -1.93 -16.24
CA GLU A 291 -10.65 -1.87 -14.98
C GLU A 291 -10.61 -0.42 -14.50
N GLY A 292 -11.45 -0.08 -13.50
CA GLY A 292 -11.70 1.30 -13.12
C GLY A 292 -12.29 2.10 -14.28
N THR A 293 -11.59 3.15 -14.72
CA THR A 293 -11.97 3.97 -15.87
C THR A 293 -11.27 3.53 -17.18
N ARG A 294 -10.38 2.53 -17.13
CA ARG A 294 -9.56 2.10 -18.28
C ARG A 294 -10.09 0.81 -18.87
N VAL A 295 -10.14 0.76 -20.21
CA VAL A 295 -10.39 -0.49 -20.94
C VAL A 295 -9.07 -1.23 -21.11
N MET A 296 -9.05 -2.49 -20.63
CA MET A 296 -7.94 -3.41 -20.75
C MET A 296 -8.30 -4.48 -21.77
N PRO A 297 -7.52 -4.66 -22.84
CA PRO A 297 -7.74 -5.77 -23.75
C PRO A 297 -7.29 -7.06 -23.10
N LEU A 298 -8.19 -8.03 -23.05
CA LEU A 298 -7.95 -9.38 -22.53
C LEU A 298 -8.10 -10.39 -23.67
N GLU A 299 -7.09 -11.22 -23.88
CA GLU A 299 -7.18 -12.33 -24.80
C GLU A 299 -7.72 -13.57 -24.09
N ILE A 300 -8.81 -14.12 -24.59
CA ILE A 300 -9.40 -15.38 -24.13
C ILE A 300 -9.04 -16.44 -25.14
N GLN A 301 -8.33 -17.48 -24.70
CA GLN A 301 -7.93 -18.61 -25.55
C GLN A 301 -8.69 -19.87 -25.13
N VAL A 302 -9.18 -20.62 -26.11
CA VAL A 302 -9.93 -21.84 -25.92
C VAL A 302 -9.37 -22.93 -26.84
N LEU A 303 -9.00 -24.07 -26.27
CA LEU A 303 -8.61 -25.25 -27.01
C LEU A 303 -9.66 -26.34 -26.81
N VAL A 304 -10.23 -26.82 -27.89
CA VAL A 304 -11.16 -27.95 -27.88
C VAL A 304 -10.54 -29.12 -28.67
N THR A 305 -10.44 -30.28 -28.03
CA THR A 305 -9.91 -31.49 -28.63
C THR A 305 -10.88 -32.66 -28.49
N PRO A 306 -10.99 -33.56 -29.47
CA PRO A 306 -11.74 -34.78 -29.30
C PRO A 306 -11.23 -35.61 -28.12
N THR A 307 -12.14 -36.24 -27.39
CA THR A 307 -11.77 -37.12 -26.27
C THR A 307 -12.40 -38.48 -26.45
N GLY A 308 -11.65 -39.55 -26.14
CA GLY A 308 -12.19 -40.93 -26.07
C GLY A 308 -12.82 -41.24 -24.72
N PHE A 309 -12.87 -40.34 -23.77
CA PHE A 309 -13.48 -40.56 -22.46
C PHE A 309 -14.95 -40.15 -22.45
N ALA A 310 -15.77 -40.90 -21.73
CA ALA A 310 -17.22 -40.63 -21.62
C ALA A 310 -17.51 -39.27 -21.01
N ASN A 311 -16.63 -38.79 -20.14
CA ASN A 311 -16.71 -37.42 -19.58
C ASN A 311 -15.54 -36.57 -20.09
N GLY A 312 -15.82 -35.56 -20.88
CA GLY A 312 -14.83 -34.62 -21.35
C GLY A 312 -14.20 -33.83 -20.16
N ARG A 313 -12.87 -33.75 -20.16
CA ARG A 313 -12.15 -32.99 -19.17
C ARG A 313 -12.23 -31.48 -19.52
N ARG A 314 -12.63 -30.67 -18.55
CA ARG A 314 -12.64 -29.21 -18.69
C ARG A 314 -11.59 -28.65 -17.73
N ILE A 315 -10.70 -27.79 -18.23
CA ILE A 315 -9.61 -27.15 -17.47
C ILE A 315 -9.69 -25.66 -17.80
N GLY A 316 -9.59 -24.82 -16.79
CA GLY A 316 -9.47 -23.38 -16.93
C GLY A 316 -8.24 -22.90 -16.19
N GLU A 317 -7.48 -22.01 -16.82
CA GLU A 317 -6.40 -21.26 -16.19
C GLU A 317 -6.91 -19.82 -15.97
N ASN A 318 -6.80 -19.32 -14.75
CA ASN A 318 -7.32 -18.01 -14.32
C ASN A 318 -8.85 -17.83 -14.49
N ILE A 319 -9.59 -18.94 -14.66
CA ILE A 319 -11.05 -18.97 -14.74
C ILE A 319 -11.57 -20.04 -13.78
N GLU A 320 -12.59 -19.73 -12.99
CA GLU A 320 -13.22 -20.71 -12.11
C GLU A 320 -13.87 -21.84 -12.94
N LEU A 321 -13.58 -23.07 -12.57
CA LEU A 321 -14.12 -24.25 -13.26
C LEU A 321 -15.64 -24.30 -13.26
N SER A 322 -16.29 -23.84 -12.18
CA SER A 322 -17.74 -23.68 -12.07
C SER A 322 -18.32 -22.79 -13.17
N ARG A 323 -17.62 -21.69 -13.47
CA ARG A 323 -18.01 -20.73 -14.52
C ARG A 323 -17.88 -21.36 -15.92
N ILE A 324 -16.82 -22.14 -16.15
CA ILE A 324 -16.64 -22.88 -17.43
C ILE A 324 -17.79 -23.88 -17.61
N HIS A 325 -18.16 -24.62 -16.56
CA HIS A 325 -19.26 -25.58 -16.62
C HIS A 325 -20.61 -24.90 -16.90
N LEU A 326 -20.86 -23.75 -16.26
CA LEU A 326 -22.08 -22.98 -16.49
C LEU A 326 -22.18 -22.49 -17.94
N ILE A 327 -21.10 -21.92 -18.48
CA ILE A 327 -21.06 -21.45 -19.86
C ILE A 327 -21.25 -22.60 -20.84
N ALA A 328 -20.56 -23.74 -20.61
CA ALA A 328 -20.72 -24.93 -21.46
C ALA A 328 -22.16 -25.42 -21.48
N ALA A 329 -22.82 -25.50 -20.32
CA ALA A 329 -24.23 -25.92 -20.20
C ALA A 329 -25.25 -24.95 -20.85
N ILE A 330 -24.89 -23.67 -21.05
CA ILE A 330 -25.72 -22.71 -21.76
C ILE A 330 -25.55 -22.87 -23.29
N LEU A 331 -24.39 -23.35 -23.75
CA LEU A 331 -24.09 -23.49 -25.16
C LEU A 331 -24.47 -24.85 -25.76
N GLU A 332 -24.72 -25.87 -24.91
CA GLU A 332 -25.29 -27.15 -25.28
C GLU A 332 -26.81 -27.07 -25.53
#